data_e078a69ad6e8f953e19fa14b0ea0f426
#
_entry.id   e078a69ad6e8f953e19fa14b0ea0f426
#
_cell.length_a   1.000
_cell.length_b   1.000
_cell.length_c   1.000
_cell.angle_alpha   90.00
_cell.angle_beta   90.00
_cell.angle_gamma   90.00
#
_symmetry.space_group_name_H-M   'P 1'
#
loop_
_entity.id
_entity.type
_entity.pdbx_description
1 polymer ?
#
loop_
_entity_poly.entity_id
_entity_poly.type
_entity_poly.pdbx_seq_one_letter_code
_entity_poly.pdbx_strand_id
1 'polypeptide(L)'
;MRTLIVVLSLVGGLLPGAAHAARRALLSVEVADPYIEMHTGPGRGFPVFNVAAKGETVVVLKERTDWFKVRDSREREGWVHRSQLRLTLGPDRERLDLPVPSREDFGSHRREIGFMAGDFGGASVINAYFSWAFNPHLSGEIGVSHLLGDASNGQMGTIALTHVVRPDWRVQPFLTIGTGLLRVDPKGTIVQPVDRNDQVAFVGFGAKIYLTKRFIMRGEYKSYVTFTDRDDNQENNEWKLGFAFFF
;
A
#
# COMPACT_ATOMS: atom_id res chain seq x y z
N MET A 1 -37.67 -22.97 8.06
CA MET A 1 -36.52 -23.60 8.72
C MET A 1 -35.35 -22.61 8.66
N ARG A 2 -34.71 -22.36 9.76
CA ARG A 2 -33.91 -21.16 10.07
C ARG A 2 -32.57 -21.16 9.33
N THR A 3 -32.41 -20.23 8.41
CA THR A 3 -31.15 -19.95 7.73
C THR A 3 -30.23 -19.21 8.69
N LEU A 4 -29.17 -19.88 9.13
CA LEU A 4 -28.14 -19.31 9.99
C LEU A 4 -27.27 -18.38 9.12
N ILE A 5 -27.54 -17.09 9.20
CA ILE A 5 -26.66 -16.06 8.67
C ILE A 5 -25.48 -15.99 9.61
N VAL A 6 -24.41 -16.70 9.28
CA VAL A 6 -23.09 -16.46 9.86
C VAL A 6 -22.49 -15.25 9.11
N VAL A 7 -22.97 -14.08 9.50
CA VAL A 7 -22.22 -12.85 9.29
C VAL A 7 -20.98 -12.97 10.15
N LEU A 8 -19.87 -13.24 9.50
CA LEU A 8 -18.56 -13.25 10.14
C LEU A 8 -18.25 -11.84 10.63
N SER A 9 -18.68 -11.57 11.86
CA SER A 9 -18.37 -10.37 12.63
C SER A 9 -16.90 -10.39 13.04
N LEU A 10 -16.00 -10.32 12.06
CA LEU A 10 -14.55 -10.21 12.26
C LEU A 10 -14.12 -8.75 12.33
N VAL A 11 -15.01 -7.88 12.85
CA VAL A 11 -14.77 -6.46 13.15
C VAL A 11 -14.77 -6.22 14.65
N GLY A 12 -14.51 -7.22 15.46
CA GLY A 12 -14.58 -7.13 16.93
C GLY A 12 -13.25 -7.32 17.64
N GLY A 13 -12.15 -6.75 17.15
CA GLY A 13 -10.86 -6.95 17.80
C GLY A 13 -9.79 -5.91 17.49
N LEU A 14 -10.14 -4.77 16.93
CA LEU A 14 -9.32 -3.57 17.04
C LEU A 14 -9.50 -3.03 18.47
N LEU A 15 -8.84 -3.69 19.43
CA LEU A 15 -8.43 -3.01 20.63
C LEU A 15 -7.74 -1.73 20.15
N PRO A 16 -8.13 -0.56 20.64
CA PRO A 16 -7.29 0.60 20.55
C PRO A 16 -6.05 0.25 21.37
N GLY A 17 -5.07 -0.43 20.74
CA GLY A 17 -3.72 -0.36 21.22
C GLY A 17 -3.52 1.12 21.42
N ALA A 18 -3.37 1.54 22.69
CA ALA A 18 -3.02 2.89 23.04
C ALA A 18 -1.93 3.28 22.07
N ALA A 19 -2.30 4.08 21.07
CA ALA A 19 -1.35 4.77 20.24
C ALA A 19 -0.57 5.61 21.26
N HIS A 20 0.52 5.05 21.74
CA HIS A 20 1.62 5.84 22.21
C HIS A 20 2.01 6.64 20.97
N ALA A 21 1.29 7.75 20.77
CA ALA A 21 1.84 8.89 20.06
C ALA A 21 3.09 9.21 20.88
N ALA A 22 4.18 8.52 20.54
CA ALA A 22 5.50 8.98 20.91
C ALA A 22 5.44 10.44 20.50
N ARG A 23 5.45 11.34 21.48
CA ARG A 23 5.69 12.75 21.25
C ARG A 23 7.01 12.76 20.50
N ARG A 24 6.93 12.77 19.16
CA ARG A 24 8.09 13.07 18.33
C ARG A 24 8.57 14.39 18.90
N ALA A 25 9.75 14.35 19.52
CA ALA A 25 10.39 15.57 20.01
C ALA A 25 10.30 16.56 18.85
N LEU A 26 9.67 17.70 19.08
CA LEU A 26 9.49 18.71 18.06
C LEU A 26 10.91 19.10 17.64
N LEU A 27 11.28 18.73 16.42
CA LEU A 27 12.63 18.97 15.91
C LEU A 27 12.75 20.49 15.68
N SER A 28 13.56 21.14 16.50
CA SER A 28 13.92 22.55 16.34
C SER A 28 15.16 22.65 15.48
N VAL A 29 15.11 23.46 14.44
CA VAL A 29 16.21 23.65 13.48
C VAL A 29 16.51 25.12 13.29
N GLU A 30 17.78 25.46 13.11
CA GLU A 30 18.24 26.82 12.82
C GLU A 30 18.47 26.98 11.32
N VAL A 31 17.93 28.03 10.73
CA VAL A 31 18.07 28.34 9.30
C VAL A 31 19.53 28.73 9.02
N ALA A 32 20.26 27.91 8.26
CA ALA A 32 21.65 28.17 7.88
C ALA A 32 21.80 28.93 6.56
N ASP A 33 20.84 28.76 5.64
CA ASP A 33 20.77 29.47 4.36
C ASP A 33 20.28 30.91 4.57
N PRO A 34 20.40 31.80 3.57
CA PRO A 34 19.90 33.16 3.67
C PRO A 34 18.47 33.27 4.11
N TYR A 35 17.62 32.37 3.62
CA TYR A 35 16.20 32.26 4.03
C TYR A 35 15.61 30.91 3.56
N ILE A 36 14.50 30.53 4.19
CA ILE A 36 13.62 29.46 3.73
C ILE A 36 12.21 30.01 3.50
N GLU A 37 11.55 29.53 2.45
CA GLU A 37 10.22 30.00 2.04
C GLU A 37 9.13 29.21 2.74
N MET A 38 8.18 29.92 3.34
CA MET A 38 7.01 29.33 4.00
C MET A 38 5.78 29.49 3.11
N HIS A 39 5.26 28.37 2.63
CA HIS A 39 4.06 28.30 1.78
C HIS A 39 2.80 28.10 2.61
N THR A 40 1.64 28.54 2.08
CA THR A 40 0.34 28.35 2.74
C THR A 40 -0.13 26.88 2.74
N GLY A 41 0.44 26.03 1.89
CA GLY A 41 0.10 24.62 1.79
C GLY A 41 1.25 23.74 1.29
N PRO A 42 1.11 22.40 1.36
CA PRO A 42 2.16 21.44 1.03
C PRO A 42 2.22 21.18 -0.49
N GLY A 43 2.69 22.14 -1.25
CA GLY A 43 2.84 22.03 -2.70
C GLY A 43 3.39 23.29 -3.35
N ARG A 44 4.05 23.15 -4.49
CA ARG A 44 4.65 24.28 -5.23
C ARG A 44 3.64 25.29 -5.77
N GLY A 45 2.38 24.89 -5.92
CA GLY A 45 1.30 25.77 -6.37
C GLY A 45 0.72 26.67 -5.25
N PHE A 46 1.08 26.44 -4.00
CA PHE A 46 0.65 27.29 -2.90
C PHE A 46 1.58 28.50 -2.79
N PRO A 47 1.00 29.72 -2.59
CA PRO A 47 1.80 30.93 -2.51
C PRO A 47 2.73 30.94 -1.29
N VAL A 48 3.89 31.55 -1.46
CA VAL A 48 4.77 31.92 -0.35
C VAL A 48 4.16 33.11 0.37
N PHE A 49 3.97 33.02 1.67
CA PHE A 49 3.38 34.10 2.46
C PHE A 49 4.37 34.67 3.49
N ASN A 50 5.42 33.93 3.78
CA ASN A 50 6.45 34.31 4.73
C ASN A 50 7.79 33.68 4.39
N VAL A 51 8.86 34.22 4.94
CA VAL A 51 10.22 33.68 4.90
C VAL A 51 10.80 33.67 6.31
N ALA A 52 11.53 32.59 6.66
CA ALA A 52 12.34 32.57 7.85
C ALA A 52 13.79 32.85 7.46
N ALA A 53 14.39 33.85 8.09
CA ALA A 53 15.73 34.33 7.77
C ALA A 53 16.83 33.46 8.40
N LYS A 54 18.05 33.62 7.91
CA LYS A 54 19.24 32.99 8.49
C LYS A 54 19.35 33.24 9.97
N GLY A 55 19.65 32.19 10.75
CA GLY A 55 19.75 32.25 12.22
C GLY A 55 18.40 32.19 12.93
N GLU A 56 17.28 32.24 12.22
CA GLU A 56 15.97 32.05 12.81
C GLU A 56 15.72 30.57 13.13
N THR A 57 15.15 30.31 14.30
CA THR A 57 14.79 28.96 14.71
C THR A 57 13.38 28.62 14.27
N VAL A 58 13.20 27.51 13.60
CA VAL A 58 11.87 26.97 13.22
C VAL A 58 11.67 25.58 13.84
N VAL A 59 10.44 25.31 14.25
CA VAL A 59 10.05 24.04 14.86
C VAL A 59 9.28 23.23 13.85
N VAL A 60 9.74 22.00 13.56
CA VAL A 60 9.06 21.07 12.65
C VAL A 60 7.90 20.41 13.39
N LEU A 61 6.68 20.66 12.91
CA LEU A 61 5.43 20.15 13.51
C LEU A 61 4.95 18.85 12.85
N LYS A 62 5.06 18.76 11.51
CA LYS A 62 4.47 17.68 10.73
C LYS A 62 5.19 17.54 9.40
N GLU A 63 5.31 16.29 8.94
CA GLU A 63 5.79 15.94 7.60
C GLU A 63 4.63 15.48 6.71
N ARG A 64 4.64 15.91 5.45
CA ARG A 64 3.73 15.44 4.42
C ARG A 64 4.46 15.36 3.09
N THR A 65 4.85 14.14 2.70
CA THR A 65 5.65 13.86 1.49
C THR A 65 6.97 14.64 1.48
N ASP A 66 7.11 15.66 0.65
CA ASP A 66 8.30 16.51 0.52
C ASP A 66 8.16 17.86 1.23
N TRP A 67 7.12 18.03 2.01
CA TRP A 67 6.78 19.28 2.69
C TRP A 67 6.74 19.08 4.18
N PHE A 68 7.32 20.02 4.89
CA PHE A 68 7.32 20.04 6.34
C PHE A 68 6.53 21.25 6.83
N LYS A 69 5.54 21.02 7.68
CA LYS A 69 4.87 22.09 8.38
C LYS A 69 5.79 22.54 9.49
N VAL A 70 6.17 23.79 9.45
CA VAL A 70 7.05 24.41 10.44
C VAL A 70 6.36 25.58 11.11
N ARG A 71 6.82 25.92 12.30
CA ARG A 71 6.42 27.09 13.05
C ARG A 71 7.65 27.94 13.29
N ASP A 72 7.57 29.23 12.95
CA ASP A 72 8.65 30.17 13.17
C ASP A 72 8.66 30.72 14.62
N SER A 73 9.64 31.56 14.93
CA SER A 73 9.79 32.20 16.23
C SER A 73 8.63 33.15 16.59
N ARG A 74 7.80 33.54 15.63
CA ARG A 74 6.62 34.42 15.78
C ARG A 74 5.31 33.62 15.80
N GLU A 75 5.35 32.31 16.03
CA GLU A 75 4.20 31.43 16.08
C GLU A 75 3.45 31.28 14.73
N ARG A 76 4.03 31.72 13.60
CA ARG A 76 3.41 31.57 12.28
C ARG A 76 3.70 30.18 11.73
N GLU A 77 2.68 29.50 11.24
CA GLU A 77 2.80 28.16 10.69
C GLU A 77 2.76 28.18 9.17
N GLY A 78 3.70 27.51 8.53
CA GLY A 78 3.76 27.39 7.08
C GLY A 78 4.40 26.08 6.63
N TRP A 79 4.40 25.85 5.35
CA TRP A 79 4.97 24.67 4.75
C TRP A 79 6.28 25.00 4.02
N VAL A 80 7.34 24.28 4.36
CA VAL A 80 8.67 24.41 3.77
C VAL A 80 8.98 23.15 2.98
N HIS A 81 9.53 23.32 1.79
CA HIS A 81 9.94 22.17 0.98
C HIS A 81 11.18 21.50 1.56
N ARG A 82 11.26 20.18 1.48
CA ARG A 82 12.36 19.35 1.98
C ARG A 82 13.75 19.85 1.55
N SER A 83 13.88 20.29 0.30
CA SER A 83 15.18 20.78 -0.21
C SER A 83 15.69 22.01 0.53
N GLN A 84 14.82 22.89 0.97
CA GLN A 84 15.20 24.06 1.77
C GLN A 84 15.44 23.69 3.23
N LEU A 85 14.64 22.78 3.80
CA LEU A 85 14.83 22.35 5.18
C LEU A 85 16.16 21.58 5.38
N ARG A 86 16.65 20.86 4.35
CA ARG A 86 17.97 20.20 4.39
C ARG A 86 19.15 21.16 4.50
N LEU A 87 18.95 22.42 4.22
CA LEU A 87 19.96 23.50 4.33
C LEU A 87 19.95 24.14 5.71
N THR A 88 19.15 23.63 6.64
CA THR A 88 19.10 24.06 8.04
C THR A 88 20.02 23.19 8.90
N LEU A 89 20.30 23.65 10.12
CA LEU A 89 21.09 22.95 11.10
C LEU A 89 20.19 22.33 12.16
N GLY A 90 20.48 21.09 12.52
CA GLY A 90 19.84 20.41 13.65
C GLY A 90 20.30 21.00 15.01
N PRO A 91 19.76 20.44 16.13
CA PRO A 91 20.12 20.88 17.48
C PRO A 91 21.63 20.84 17.77
N ASP A 92 22.34 19.90 17.13
CA ASP A 92 23.78 19.70 17.29
C ASP A 92 24.62 20.56 16.32
N ARG A 93 24.00 21.50 15.61
CA ARG A 93 24.59 22.31 14.54
C ARG A 93 25.14 21.51 13.36
N GLU A 94 24.76 20.27 13.24
CA GLU A 94 25.01 19.45 12.06
C GLU A 94 23.90 19.67 11.01
N ARG A 95 24.25 19.47 9.74
CA ARG A 95 23.24 19.54 8.67
C ARG A 95 22.16 18.49 8.90
N LEU A 96 20.92 18.94 8.80
CA LEU A 96 19.78 18.07 9.01
C LEU A 96 19.72 16.99 7.93
N ASP A 97 20.05 15.76 8.30
CA ASP A 97 19.84 14.60 7.43
C ASP A 97 18.36 14.20 7.48
N LEU A 98 17.60 14.66 6.49
CA LEU A 98 16.22 14.26 6.30
C LEU A 98 16.20 13.08 5.33
N PRO A 99 15.91 11.86 5.79
CA PRO A 99 15.87 10.71 4.90
C PRO A 99 14.84 10.97 3.80
N VAL A 100 15.31 10.94 2.57
CA VAL A 100 14.45 11.02 1.39
C VAL A 100 14.00 9.61 1.10
N PRO A 101 12.68 9.31 1.04
CA PRO A 101 12.22 8.01 0.54
C PRO A 101 12.92 7.72 -0.80
N SER A 102 13.76 6.71 -0.79
CA SER A 102 14.64 6.36 -1.89
C SER A 102 14.24 5.00 -2.47
N ARG A 103 14.94 4.61 -3.51
CA ARG A 103 14.79 3.25 -4.05
C ARG A 103 15.22 2.17 -3.05
N GLU A 104 16.10 2.50 -2.10
CA GLU A 104 16.52 1.58 -1.04
C GLU A 104 15.36 1.23 -0.11
N ASP A 105 14.47 2.19 0.16
CA ASP A 105 13.24 1.96 0.94
C ASP A 105 12.29 0.99 0.23
N PHE A 106 12.32 0.96 -1.11
CA PHE A 106 11.52 0.00 -1.88
C PHE A 106 11.96 -1.44 -1.65
N GLY A 107 13.28 -1.70 -1.51
CA GLY A 107 13.80 -3.03 -1.20
C GLY A 107 13.57 -3.47 0.25
N SER A 108 13.31 -2.53 1.15
CA SER A 108 13.24 -2.76 2.61
C SER A 108 11.87 -2.46 3.24
N HIS A 109 10.89 -2.02 2.44
CA HIS A 109 9.57 -1.71 2.97
C HIS A 109 8.90 -2.94 3.59
N ARG A 110 8.07 -2.70 4.62
CA ARG A 110 7.43 -3.78 5.37
C ARG A 110 5.97 -3.98 5.03
N ARG A 111 5.30 -2.98 4.53
CA ARG A 111 3.86 -3.01 4.28
C ARG A 111 3.53 -2.44 2.92
N GLU A 112 2.57 -3.07 2.26
CA GLU A 112 2.12 -2.68 0.94
C GLU A 112 0.59 -2.86 0.85
N ILE A 113 -0.09 -1.86 0.31
CA ILE A 113 -1.51 -1.93 -0.02
C ILE A 113 -1.64 -1.65 -1.50
N GLY A 114 -2.35 -2.50 -2.23
CA GLY A 114 -2.52 -2.33 -3.66
C GLY A 114 -3.91 -2.64 -4.16
N PHE A 115 -4.18 -2.10 -5.35
CA PHE A 115 -5.38 -2.33 -6.13
C PHE A 115 -4.98 -2.77 -7.52
N MET A 116 -5.61 -3.83 -8.00
CA MET A 116 -5.31 -4.43 -9.29
C MET A 116 -6.59 -4.74 -10.04
N ALA A 117 -6.51 -4.72 -11.36
CA ALA A 117 -7.58 -5.16 -12.24
C ALA A 117 -7.01 -6.07 -13.33
N GLY A 118 -7.85 -6.94 -13.87
CA GLY A 118 -7.43 -7.92 -14.88
C GLY A 118 -8.55 -8.85 -15.28
N ASP A 119 -8.19 -10.07 -15.59
CA ASP A 119 -9.07 -11.13 -16.03
C ASP A 119 -8.82 -12.42 -15.27
N PHE A 120 -9.88 -13.13 -14.93
CA PHE A 120 -9.88 -14.43 -14.29
C PHE A 120 -10.75 -15.38 -15.13
N GLY A 121 -10.12 -16.18 -15.98
CA GLY A 121 -10.84 -17.17 -16.81
C GLY A 121 -11.93 -16.56 -17.70
N GLY A 122 -11.76 -15.34 -18.21
CA GLY A 122 -12.72 -14.61 -19.02
C GLY A 122 -13.68 -13.71 -18.24
N ALA A 123 -13.60 -13.67 -16.90
CA ALA A 123 -14.33 -12.72 -16.07
C ALA A 123 -13.42 -11.55 -15.67
N SER A 124 -13.89 -10.32 -15.79
CA SER A 124 -13.17 -9.15 -15.28
C SER A 124 -12.98 -9.25 -13.78
N VAL A 125 -11.79 -8.97 -13.28
CA VAL A 125 -11.48 -9.02 -11.85
C VAL A 125 -10.98 -7.68 -11.34
N ILE A 126 -11.48 -7.28 -10.18
CA ILE A 126 -10.94 -6.17 -9.38
C ILE A 126 -10.47 -6.78 -8.06
N ASN A 127 -9.24 -6.46 -7.68
CA ASN A 127 -8.59 -7.00 -6.49
C ASN A 127 -8.03 -5.88 -5.62
N ALA A 128 -8.20 -6.02 -4.32
CA ALA A 128 -7.46 -5.25 -3.32
C ALA A 128 -6.64 -6.22 -2.48
N TYR A 129 -5.41 -5.85 -2.14
CA TYR A 129 -4.54 -6.69 -1.32
C TYR A 129 -3.76 -5.88 -0.29
N PHE A 130 -3.38 -6.56 0.77
CA PHE A 130 -2.42 -6.10 1.77
C PHE A 130 -1.30 -7.12 1.86
N SER A 131 -0.06 -6.64 1.83
CA SER A 131 1.13 -7.46 1.97
C SER A 131 1.99 -7.00 3.14
N TRP A 132 2.56 -7.95 3.87
CA TRP A 132 3.49 -7.72 4.96
C TRP A 132 4.79 -8.49 4.70
N ALA A 133 5.89 -7.75 4.57
CA ALA A 133 7.22 -8.33 4.40
C ALA A 133 7.77 -8.83 5.75
N PHE A 134 8.10 -10.10 5.83
CA PHE A 134 8.83 -10.71 6.94
C PHE A 134 10.32 -10.40 6.83
N ASN A 135 10.82 -10.38 5.60
CA ASN A 135 12.18 -9.97 5.22
C ASN A 135 12.16 -9.44 3.77
N PRO A 136 13.27 -8.92 3.21
CA PRO A 136 13.31 -8.39 1.85
C PRO A 136 12.87 -9.37 0.75
N HIS A 137 13.00 -10.68 1.00
CA HIS A 137 12.66 -11.72 0.02
C HIS A 137 11.30 -12.36 0.22
N LEU A 138 10.74 -12.32 1.43
CA LEU A 138 9.52 -13.06 1.76
C LEU A 138 8.46 -12.17 2.37
N SER A 139 7.25 -12.22 1.83
CA SER A 139 6.07 -11.52 2.35
C SER A 139 4.85 -12.43 2.39
N GLY A 140 4.00 -12.19 3.39
CA GLY A 140 2.63 -12.70 3.43
C GLY A 140 1.66 -11.71 2.80
N GLU A 141 0.65 -12.20 2.11
CA GLU A 141 -0.34 -11.39 1.41
C GLU A 141 -1.75 -11.90 1.73
N ILE A 142 -2.66 -10.98 1.96
CA ILE A 142 -4.10 -11.24 1.99
C ILE A 142 -4.75 -10.42 0.89
N GLY A 143 -5.68 -11.01 0.16
CA GLY A 143 -6.36 -10.35 -0.94
C GLY A 143 -7.86 -10.62 -0.96
N VAL A 144 -8.60 -9.67 -1.48
CA VAL A 144 -10.01 -9.82 -1.79
C VAL A 144 -10.24 -9.42 -3.25
N SER A 145 -10.94 -10.28 -3.99
CA SER A 145 -11.25 -10.05 -5.40
C SER A 145 -12.74 -10.08 -5.63
N HIS A 146 -13.20 -9.24 -6.51
CA HIS A 146 -14.56 -9.28 -7.07
C HIS A 146 -14.46 -9.62 -8.56
N LEU A 147 -15.14 -10.69 -8.94
CA LEU A 147 -15.20 -11.21 -10.31
C LEU A 147 -16.51 -10.80 -10.94
N LEU A 148 -16.43 -10.20 -12.12
CA LEU A 148 -17.54 -9.68 -12.88
C LEU A 148 -17.61 -10.44 -14.23
N GLY A 149 -18.33 -11.54 -14.24
CA GLY A 149 -18.55 -12.34 -15.45
C GLY A 149 -19.95 -12.09 -16.04
N ASP A 150 -20.11 -12.43 -17.30
CA ASP A 150 -21.41 -12.29 -17.99
C ASP A 150 -22.46 -13.25 -17.42
N ALA A 151 -22.07 -14.49 -17.14
CA ALA A 151 -22.95 -15.55 -16.65
C ALA A 151 -23.00 -15.66 -15.13
N SER A 152 -22.01 -15.14 -14.41
CA SER A 152 -21.91 -15.22 -12.95
C SER A 152 -21.05 -14.09 -12.40
N ASN A 153 -21.34 -13.68 -11.18
CA ASN A 153 -20.42 -12.87 -10.38
C ASN A 153 -19.72 -13.77 -9.35
N GLY A 154 -18.56 -13.33 -8.86
CA GLY A 154 -17.85 -14.06 -7.84
C GLY A 154 -17.15 -13.14 -6.85
N GLN A 155 -16.89 -13.68 -5.68
CA GLN A 155 -16.05 -13.07 -4.65
C GLN A 155 -15.00 -14.07 -4.23
N MET A 156 -13.75 -13.64 -4.15
CA MET A 156 -12.65 -14.51 -3.75
C MET A 156 -11.81 -13.85 -2.66
N GLY A 157 -11.59 -14.58 -1.58
CA GLY A 157 -10.64 -14.22 -0.53
C GLY A 157 -9.40 -15.11 -0.64
N THR A 158 -8.20 -14.54 -0.60
CA THR A 158 -6.95 -15.27 -0.77
C THR A 158 -5.94 -14.95 0.33
N ILE A 159 -5.11 -15.95 0.65
CA ILE A 159 -3.89 -15.79 1.43
C ILE A 159 -2.73 -16.37 0.62
N ALA A 160 -1.59 -15.70 0.64
CA ALA A 160 -0.44 -16.11 -0.15
C ALA A 160 0.88 -15.83 0.55
N LEU A 161 1.90 -16.57 0.13
CA LEU A 161 3.30 -16.27 0.35
C LEU A 161 3.91 -15.80 -0.97
N THR A 162 4.62 -14.71 -0.93
CA THR A 162 5.29 -14.12 -2.10
C THR A 162 6.78 -14.06 -1.84
N HIS A 163 7.56 -14.63 -2.75
CA HIS A 163 9.01 -14.62 -2.72
C HIS A 163 9.56 -13.67 -3.78
N VAL A 164 10.23 -12.60 -3.36
CA VAL A 164 10.90 -11.63 -4.24
C VAL A 164 12.32 -12.11 -4.52
N VAL A 165 12.63 -12.34 -5.79
CA VAL A 165 13.92 -12.93 -6.22
C VAL A 165 15.06 -11.92 -6.08
N ARG A 166 14.82 -10.64 -6.46
CA ARG A 166 15.80 -9.56 -6.44
C ARG A 166 15.19 -8.28 -5.87
N PRO A 167 15.21 -8.11 -4.53
CA PRO A 167 14.61 -6.94 -3.87
C PRO A 167 15.37 -5.64 -4.12
N ASP A 168 16.64 -5.72 -4.50
CA ASP A 168 17.52 -4.60 -4.83
C ASP A 168 17.31 -4.02 -6.24
N TRP A 169 16.54 -4.71 -7.10
CA TRP A 169 16.29 -4.26 -8.45
C TRP A 169 15.12 -3.25 -8.51
N ARG A 170 15.16 -2.36 -9.52
CA ARG A 170 14.03 -1.46 -9.81
C ARG A 170 12.79 -2.23 -10.28
N VAL A 171 13.00 -3.32 -10.99
CA VAL A 171 11.99 -4.29 -11.38
C VAL A 171 12.25 -5.53 -10.55
N GLN A 172 11.37 -5.83 -9.61
CA GLN A 172 11.50 -6.94 -8.68
C GLN A 172 10.64 -8.12 -9.15
N PRO A 173 11.21 -9.13 -9.78
CA PRO A 173 10.48 -10.36 -10.11
C PRO A 173 10.15 -11.11 -8.83
N PHE A 174 8.96 -11.71 -8.79
CA PHE A 174 8.50 -12.50 -7.65
C PHE A 174 7.76 -13.76 -8.08
N LEU A 175 7.73 -14.72 -7.19
CA LEU A 175 6.91 -15.93 -7.25
C LEU A 175 5.90 -15.88 -6.11
N THR A 176 4.71 -16.43 -6.32
CA THR A 176 3.68 -16.50 -5.31
C THR A 176 3.02 -17.86 -5.27
N ILE A 177 2.67 -18.31 -4.08
CA ILE A 177 1.89 -19.52 -3.84
C ILE A 177 0.85 -19.20 -2.79
N GLY A 178 -0.36 -19.71 -2.94
CA GLY A 178 -1.41 -19.42 -1.99
C GLY A 178 -2.64 -20.28 -2.12
N THR A 179 -3.61 -19.99 -1.26
CA THR A 179 -4.92 -20.63 -1.26
C THR A 179 -6.00 -19.58 -0.99
N GLY A 180 -7.24 -19.95 -1.21
CA GLY A 180 -8.36 -19.05 -0.97
C GLY A 180 -9.70 -19.76 -1.03
N LEU A 181 -10.73 -18.95 -0.85
CA LEU A 181 -12.13 -19.35 -0.96
C LEU A 181 -12.78 -18.52 -2.09
N LEU A 182 -13.38 -19.21 -3.03
CA LEU A 182 -14.12 -18.64 -4.14
C LEU A 182 -15.61 -18.90 -3.94
N ARG A 183 -16.40 -17.83 -3.86
CA ARG A 183 -17.85 -17.88 -3.91
C ARG A 183 -18.32 -17.42 -5.28
N VAL A 184 -19.15 -18.23 -5.93
CA VAL A 184 -19.73 -17.92 -7.23
C VAL A 184 -21.23 -17.83 -7.11
N ASP A 185 -21.79 -16.68 -7.53
CA ASP A 185 -23.22 -16.40 -7.58
C ASP A 185 -23.67 -16.44 -9.06
N PRO A 186 -24.29 -17.57 -9.54
CA PRO A 186 -24.76 -17.68 -10.92
C PRO A 186 -25.94 -16.74 -11.19
N LYS A 187 -25.94 -16.08 -12.36
CA LYS A 187 -27.02 -15.20 -12.82
C LYS A 187 -28.18 -15.94 -13.52
N GLY A 188 -28.19 -17.29 -13.47
CA GLY A 188 -29.15 -18.12 -14.21
C GLY A 188 -30.59 -18.09 -13.66
N THR A 189 -31.58 -17.95 -14.56
CA THR A 189 -33.02 -17.77 -14.23
C THR A 189 -33.78 -19.09 -14.28
N ILE A 190 -33.21 -20.21 -14.73
CA ILE A 190 -33.97 -21.43 -15.11
C ILE A 190 -33.78 -22.60 -14.12
N VAL A 191 -32.74 -22.56 -13.28
CA VAL A 191 -32.49 -23.57 -12.24
C VAL A 191 -32.18 -22.82 -10.96
N GLN A 192 -32.67 -23.32 -9.80
CA GLN A 192 -32.34 -22.69 -8.51
C GLN A 192 -30.81 -22.53 -8.38
N PRO A 193 -30.32 -21.29 -8.33
CA PRO A 193 -28.87 -21.07 -8.20
C PRO A 193 -28.43 -21.62 -6.84
N VAL A 194 -27.56 -22.59 -6.85
CA VAL A 194 -26.91 -23.05 -5.63
C VAL A 194 -25.63 -22.26 -5.49
N ASP A 195 -25.57 -21.42 -4.46
CA ASP A 195 -24.34 -20.72 -4.06
C ASP A 195 -23.23 -21.77 -3.84
N ARG A 196 -22.12 -21.60 -4.54
CA ARG A 196 -20.96 -22.50 -4.42
C ARG A 196 -19.84 -21.79 -3.70
N ASN A 197 -19.30 -22.50 -2.72
CA ASN A 197 -18.09 -22.09 -2.02
C ASN A 197 -17.02 -23.15 -2.35
N ASP A 198 -16.12 -22.81 -3.22
CA ASP A 198 -15.04 -23.70 -3.63
C ASP A 198 -13.71 -23.23 -3.01
N GLN A 199 -12.89 -24.19 -2.59
CA GLN A 199 -11.52 -23.90 -2.19
C GLN A 199 -10.66 -23.78 -3.43
N VAL A 200 -9.74 -22.82 -3.45
CA VAL A 200 -8.78 -22.62 -4.54
C VAL A 200 -7.35 -22.70 -4.01
N ALA A 201 -6.46 -23.26 -4.80
CA ALA A 201 -5.02 -23.12 -4.61
C ALA A 201 -4.41 -22.52 -5.87
N PHE A 202 -3.34 -21.78 -5.73
CA PHE A 202 -2.70 -21.15 -6.86
C PHE A 202 -1.19 -21.03 -6.70
N VAL A 203 -0.55 -21.00 -7.85
CA VAL A 203 0.84 -20.59 -8.01
C VAL A 203 0.90 -19.47 -9.06
N GLY A 204 1.88 -18.61 -8.95
CA GLY A 204 2.00 -17.52 -9.90
C GLY A 204 3.35 -16.85 -9.88
N PHE A 205 3.52 -15.93 -10.80
CA PHE A 205 4.69 -15.09 -10.91
C PHE A 205 4.30 -13.67 -11.32
N GLY A 206 5.18 -12.75 -11.08
CA GLY A 206 4.93 -11.35 -11.44
C GLY A 206 6.15 -10.48 -11.27
N ALA A 207 5.94 -9.18 -11.44
CA ALA A 207 6.96 -8.18 -11.21
C ALA A 207 6.36 -6.96 -10.52
N LYS A 208 7.13 -6.38 -9.60
CA LYS A 208 6.87 -5.08 -9.00
C LYS A 208 7.86 -4.08 -9.58
N ILE A 209 7.38 -2.92 -10.01
CA ILE A 209 8.19 -1.89 -10.65
C ILE A 209 8.12 -0.62 -9.79
N TYR A 210 9.26 -0.17 -9.31
CA TYR A 210 9.35 1.09 -8.59
C TYR A 210 9.11 2.27 -9.55
N LEU A 211 8.06 3.04 -9.29
CA LEU A 211 7.71 4.22 -10.07
C LEU A 211 8.21 5.49 -9.42
N THR A 212 7.81 5.72 -8.18
CA THR A 212 8.16 6.93 -7.43
C THR A 212 7.99 6.68 -5.92
N LYS A 213 8.70 7.42 -5.12
CA LYS A 213 8.85 7.46 -3.66
C LYS A 213 8.08 6.42 -2.81
N ARG A 214 6.81 6.18 -3.08
CA ARG A 214 5.95 5.20 -2.36
C ARG A 214 5.00 4.47 -3.29
N PHE A 215 5.12 4.67 -4.60
CA PHE A 215 4.27 4.05 -5.59
C PHE A 215 5.02 2.98 -6.36
N ILE A 216 4.39 1.84 -6.48
CA ILE A 216 4.84 0.76 -7.36
C ILE A 216 3.73 0.39 -8.33
N MET A 217 4.11 -0.09 -9.48
CA MET A 217 3.25 -0.83 -10.39
C MET A 217 3.52 -2.32 -10.19
N ARG A 218 2.47 -3.12 -10.14
CA ARG A 218 2.55 -4.57 -10.00
C ARG A 218 1.77 -5.23 -11.12
N GLY A 219 2.41 -6.19 -11.79
CA GLY A 219 1.77 -7.12 -12.73
C GLY A 219 2.00 -8.54 -12.28
N GLU A 220 0.97 -9.39 -12.37
CA GLU A 220 1.07 -10.79 -11.98
C GLU A 220 0.22 -11.69 -12.87
N TYR A 221 0.68 -12.93 -12.98
CA TYR A 221 -0.04 -14.04 -13.59
C TYR A 221 -0.12 -15.17 -12.59
N LYS A 222 -1.30 -15.75 -12.41
CA LYS A 222 -1.57 -16.86 -11.50
C LYS A 222 -2.34 -17.95 -12.19
N SER A 223 -1.96 -19.19 -11.94
CA SER A 223 -2.73 -20.38 -12.31
C SER A 223 -3.38 -20.94 -11.07
N TYR A 224 -4.70 -21.12 -11.14
CA TYR A 224 -5.56 -21.60 -10.06
C TYR A 224 -6.05 -23.00 -10.34
N VAL A 225 -6.08 -23.81 -9.30
CA VAL A 225 -6.83 -25.06 -9.26
C VAL A 225 -7.97 -24.87 -8.26
N THR A 226 -9.19 -25.01 -8.74
CA THR A 226 -10.41 -24.94 -7.94
C THR A 226 -10.84 -26.37 -7.58
N PHE A 227 -10.86 -26.65 -6.28
CA PHE A 227 -11.31 -27.95 -5.76
C PHE A 227 -12.84 -27.94 -5.67
N THR A 228 -13.47 -28.73 -6.51
CA THR A 228 -14.92 -28.86 -6.53
C THR A 228 -15.31 -30.26 -6.01
N ASP A 229 -16.52 -30.38 -5.47
CA ASP A 229 -17.09 -31.69 -5.06
C ASP A 229 -17.42 -32.62 -6.25
N ARG A 230 -17.03 -32.23 -7.48
CA ARG A 230 -17.18 -33.02 -8.70
C ARG A 230 -15.86 -33.76 -9.04
N ASP A 231 -15.95 -34.78 -9.86
CA ASP A 231 -14.81 -35.63 -10.22
C ASP A 231 -13.66 -34.91 -10.95
N ASP A 232 -13.88 -33.69 -11.48
CA ASP A 232 -12.86 -32.91 -12.18
C ASP A 232 -12.61 -31.57 -11.53
N ASN A 233 -11.36 -31.29 -11.18
CA ASN A 233 -10.90 -29.96 -10.73
C ASN A 233 -10.88 -29.00 -11.92
N GLN A 234 -11.24 -27.73 -11.66
CA GLN A 234 -11.21 -26.70 -12.68
C GLN A 234 -9.92 -25.89 -12.60
N GLU A 235 -9.25 -25.74 -13.74
CA GLU A 235 -8.09 -24.88 -13.88
C GLU A 235 -8.53 -23.52 -14.45
N ASN A 236 -8.08 -22.45 -13.80
CA ASN A 236 -8.33 -21.08 -14.24
C ASN A 236 -7.04 -20.27 -14.20
N ASN A 237 -6.87 -19.41 -15.18
CA ASN A 237 -5.74 -18.50 -15.23
C ASN A 237 -6.20 -17.07 -14.94
N GLU A 238 -5.38 -16.33 -14.23
CA GLU A 238 -5.62 -14.94 -13.88
C GLU A 238 -4.42 -14.09 -14.25
N TRP A 239 -4.64 -12.97 -14.88
CA TRP A 239 -3.64 -11.93 -15.00
C TRP A 239 -4.19 -10.62 -14.42
N LYS A 240 -3.34 -9.89 -13.72
CA LYS A 240 -3.70 -8.61 -13.10
C LYS A 240 -2.57 -7.60 -13.26
N LEU A 241 -2.98 -6.35 -13.42
CA LEU A 241 -2.09 -5.19 -13.39
C LEU A 241 -2.68 -4.15 -12.45
N GLY A 242 -1.83 -3.44 -11.71
CA GLY A 242 -2.30 -2.43 -10.80
C GLY A 242 -1.20 -1.62 -10.16
N PHE A 243 -1.59 -0.85 -9.15
CA PHE A 243 -0.71 0.02 -8.40
C PHE A 243 -0.81 -0.27 -6.92
N ALA A 244 0.29 -0.05 -6.22
CA ALA A 244 0.33 -0.16 -4.78
C ALA A 244 1.13 0.96 -4.14
N PHE A 245 0.85 1.16 -2.85
CA PHE A 245 1.60 2.02 -1.94
C PHE A 245 2.37 1.14 -0.97
N PHE A 246 3.62 1.47 -0.73
CA PHE A 246 4.42 0.84 0.31
C PHE A 246 4.79 1.83 1.43
N PHE A 247 4.96 1.31 2.65
CA PHE A 247 5.27 2.09 3.86
C PHE A 247 5.85 1.24 5.00
#